data_29d80839475a9d9b1733f142af216833
#
_entry.id   29d80839475a9d9b1733f142af216833
#
_cell.length_a   1.000
_cell.length_b   1.000
_cell.length_c   1.000
_cell.angle_alpha   90.00
_cell.angle_beta   90.00
_cell.angle_gamma   90.00
#
_symmetry.space_group_name_H-M   'P 1'
#
loop_
_entity.id
_entity.type
_entity.pdbx_description
1 polymer ?
#
loop_
_entity_poly.entity_id
_entity_poly.type
_entity_poly.pdbx_seq_one_letter_code
_entity_poly.pdbx_strand_id
1 'polypeptide(L)'
;MIELQNLTKKFDDFTAVDHLNLTINTGEFFGLLGSNGAGKTTTISMISTVLLPTEGAVLIDGEKVTRKSSAQKRKLSIVTQEYSMRQDMTMDEVMEYQGRLYYMPRKVIRRKTDELLEFAGLIDYRRRIVRHLSGGMKRKLMICRALMTDPGIILLDEPTAGMDAFARRQMWELLRKLQRQNITIILTTHYIEEAEALCDRVAFLHKGKLDVVDTPSNLILSLGKYAVDEATDEGQKSHFFSDRRSAIDYLDGLDPDATASLRRTTLEDAFVERIGNRIRR
;
A
#
# COMPACT_ATOMS: atom_id res chain seq x y z
N MET A 1 2.92 17.20 -1.26
CA MET A 1 4.15 16.44 -1.59
C MET A 1 4.78 15.93 -0.31
N ILE A 2 5.30 14.70 -0.31
CA ILE A 2 6.00 14.09 0.84
C ILE A 2 7.43 13.77 0.41
N GLU A 3 8.40 14.15 1.25
CA GLU A 3 9.81 13.85 1.01
C GLU A 3 10.41 13.13 2.21
N LEU A 4 11.12 12.05 1.94
CA LEU A 4 11.94 11.33 2.91
C LEU A 4 13.39 11.66 2.60
N GLN A 5 14.09 12.26 3.55
CA GLN A 5 15.48 12.71 3.37
C GLN A 5 16.40 11.94 4.32
N ASN A 6 17.20 11.03 3.77
CA ASN A 6 18.12 10.15 4.52
C ASN A 6 17.46 9.49 5.73
N LEU A 7 16.17 9.08 5.55
CA LEU A 7 15.35 8.59 6.64
C LEU A 7 15.90 7.27 7.15
N THR A 8 16.30 7.25 8.42
CA THR A 8 16.92 6.08 9.06
C THR A 8 16.24 5.76 10.37
N LYS A 9 16.00 4.47 10.62
CA LYS A 9 15.51 3.96 11.89
C LYS A 9 16.35 2.79 12.37
N LYS A 10 16.95 2.97 13.54
CA LYS A 10 17.68 1.94 14.28
C LYS A 10 16.90 1.57 15.54
N PHE A 11 16.85 0.29 15.85
CA PHE A 11 16.38 -0.28 17.11
C PHE A 11 17.53 -1.10 17.67
N ASP A 12 18.17 -0.59 18.70
CA ASP A 12 19.40 -1.14 19.25
C ASP A 12 20.41 -1.42 18.13
N ASP A 13 20.80 -2.67 17.91
CA ASP A 13 21.75 -3.08 16.87
C ASP A 13 21.12 -3.35 15.50
N PHE A 14 19.76 -3.26 15.40
CA PHE A 14 19.04 -3.55 14.16
C PHE A 14 18.64 -2.28 13.43
N THR A 15 19.08 -2.14 12.17
CA THR A 15 18.66 -1.04 11.29
C THR A 15 17.44 -1.48 10.46
N ALA A 16 16.25 -0.97 10.83
CA ALA A 16 15.00 -1.31 10.17
C ALA A 16 14.75 -0.51 8.87
N VAL A 17 15.26 0.72 8.80
CA VAL A 17 15.25 1.60 7.61
C VAL A 17 16.60 2.30 7.55
N ASP A 18 17.23 2.27 6.38
CA ASP A 18 18.62 2.71 6.18
C ASP A 18 18.71 3.74 5.05
N HIS A 19 18.90 5.02 5.40
CA HIS A 19 19.11 6.17 4.51
C HIS A 19 18.09 6.26 3.35
N LEU A 20 16.81 6.03 3.65
CA LEU A 20 15.75 6.06 2.66
C LEU A 20 15.53 7.49 2.14
N ASN A 21 15.72 7.67 0.82
CA ASN A 21 15.44 8.90 0.10
C ASN A 21 14.30 8.65 -0.90
N LEU A 22 13.19 9.38 -0.77
CA LEU A 22 12.00 9.16 -1.58
C LEU A 22 11.16 10.41 -1.66
N THR A 23 10.64 10.70 -2.85
CA THR A 23 9.63 11.76 -3.07
C THR A 23 8.34 11.16 -3.59
N ILE A 24 7.22 11.53 -2.95
CA ILE A 24 5.86 11.13 -3.32
C ILE A 24 5.08 12.41 -3.64
N ASN A 25 4.48 12.44 -4.84
CA ASN A 25 3.79 13.63 -5.33
C ASN A 25 2.39 13.77 -4.70
N THR A 26 1.86 14.99 -4.72
CA THR A 26 0.48 15.23 -4.30
C THR A 26 -0.50 14.54 -5.24
N GLY A 27 -1.51 13.86 -4.69
CA GLY A 27 -2.51 13.11 -5.45
C GLY A 27 -2.01 11.76 -6.01
N GLU A 28 -0.75 11.40 -5.74
CA GLU A 28 -0.16 10.13 -6.19
C GLU A 28 -0.67 8.95 -5.35
N PHE A 29 -0.93 7.82 -6.00
CA PHE A 29 -1.12 6.54 -5.35
C PHE A 29 0.20 5.77 -5.37
N PHE A 30 0.91 5.80 -4.25
CA PHE A 30 2.27 5.26 -4.12
C PHE A 30 2.31 3.95 -3.35
N GLY A 31 3.00 2.94 -3.88
CA GLY A 31 3.15 1.62 -3.25
C GLY A 31 4.54 1.43 -2.64
N LEU A 32 4.60 1.02 -1.37
CA LEU A 32 5.80 0.50 -0.73
C LEU A 32 5.73 -1.02 -0.68
N LEU A 33 6.51 -1.70 -1.52
CA LEU A 33 6.54 -3.15 -1.64
C LEU A 33 7.81 -3.72 -1.01
N GLY A 34 7.71 -4.93 -0.51
CA GLY A 34 8.84 -5.65 0.06
C GLY A 34 8.37 -6.85 0.88
N SER A 35 9.28 -7.77 1.17
CA SER A 35 9.02 -8.89 2.07
C SER A 35 8.70 -8.44 3.50
N ASN A 36 8.25 -9.35 4.33
CA ASN A 36 8.11 -9.08 5.77
C ASN A 36 9.48 -8.71 6.36
N GLY A 37 9.49 -7.67 7.21
CA GLY A 37 10.74 -7.13 7.75
C GLY A 37 11.51 -6.18 6.81
N ALA A 38 11.02 -5.88 5.61
CA ALA A 38 11.71 -4.95 4.68
C ALA A 38 11.73 -3.48 5.13
N GLY A 39 11.01 -3.10 6.20
CA GLY A 39 10.95 -1.74 6.72
C GLY A 39 9.69 -0.94 6.34
N LYS A 40 8.70 -1.55 5.66
CA LYS A 40 7.47 -0.89 5.19
C LYS A 40 6.68 -0.22 6.31
N THR A 41 6.22 -0.99 7.30
CA THR A 41 5.46 -0.48 8.46
C THR A 41 6.26 0.52 9.28
N THR A 42 7.57 0.32 9.41
CA THR A 42 8.48 1.28 10.08
C THR A 42 8.51 2.61 9.34
N THR A 43 8.59 2.59 8.01
CA THR A 43 8.55 3.80 7.17
C THR A 43 7.22 4.54 7.32
N ILE A 44 6.09 3.83 7.20
CA ILE A 44 4.74 4.41 7.43
C ILE A 44 4.62 5.01 8.83
N SER A 45 5.14 4.33 9.85
CA SER A 45 5.12 4.81 11.24
C SER A 45 5.95 6.09 11.43
N MET A 46 7.05 6.24 10.69
CA MET A 46 7.85 7.47 10.71
C MET A 46 7.15 8.62 9.96
N ILE A 47 6.53 8.36 8.81
CA ILE A 47 5.74 9.36 8.06
C ILE A 47 4.58 9.87 8.93
N SER A 48 3.90 8.97 9.63
CA SER A 48 2.77 9.31 10.53
C SER A 48 3.19 9.92 11.86
N THR A 49 4.49 10.01 12.15
CA THR A 49 5.08 10.46 13.44
C THR A 49 4.72 9.60 14.65
N VAL A 50 4.15 8.41 14.46
CA VAL A 50 3.99 7.40 15.51
C VAL A 50 5.37 6.98 16.03
N LEU A 51 6.32 6.84 15.09
CA LEU A 51 7.71 6.55 15.37
C LEU A 51 8.58 7.74 14.93
N LEU A 52 9.59 8.10 15.74
CA LEU A 52 10.56 9.11 15.33
C LEU A 52 11.72 8.44 14.58
N PRO A 53 12.22 9.05 13.50
CA PRO A 53 13.47 8.60 12.87
C PRO A 53 14.65 8.76 13.82
N THR A 54 15.64 7.90 13.67
CA THR A 54 16.95 8.02 14.36
C THR A 54 17.78 9.10 13.69
N GLU A 55 17.76 9.13 12.34
CA GLU A 55 18.44 10.11 11.51
C GLU A 55 17.55 10.53 10.33
N GLY A 56 17.85 11.66 9.71
CA GLY A 56 17.09 12.18 8.57
C GLY A 56 15.81 12.90 8.95
N ALA A 57 14.92 13.05 7.98
CA ALA A 57 13.66 13.79 8.15
C ALA A 57 12.56 13.31 7.21
N VAL A 58 11.30 13.53 7.64
CA VAL A 58 10.11 13.51 6.80
C VAL A 58 9.67 14.95 6.61
N LEU A 59 9.43 15.37 5.37
CA LEU A 59 8.86 16.66 5.04
C LEU A 59 7.49 16.46 4.38
N ILE A 60 6.53 17.30 4.72
CA ILE A 60 5.23 17.42 4.05
C ILE A 60 5.10 18.85 3.57
N ASP A 61 4.96 19.02 2.25
CA ASP A 61 4.92 20.33 1.58
C ASP A 61 6.14 21.21 1.93
N GLY A 62 7.33 20.60 1.98
CA GLY A 62 8.59 21.26 2.30
C GLY A 62 8.85 21.51 3.79
N GLU A 63 7.87 21.26 4.67
CA GLU A 63 8.00 21.48 6.11
C GLU A 63 8.32 20.17 6.84
N LYS A 64 9.37 20.20 7.68
CA LYS A 64 9.78 19.03 8.48
C LYS A 64 8.69 18.66 9.48
N VAL A 65 8.29 17.39 9.45
CA VAL A 65 7.28 16.84 10.34
C VAL A 65 7.92 16.36 11.64
N THR A 66 7.37 16.83 12.77
CA THR A 66 7.80 16.48 14.12
C THR A 66 6.60 16.11 14.98
N ARG A 67 6.84 15.66 16.21
CA ARG A 67 5.72 15.43 17.17
C ARG A 67 4.88 16.68 17.44
N LYS A 68 5.45 17.88 17.27
CA LYS A 68 4.78 19.17 17.54
C LYS A 68 4.09 19.76 16.29
N SER A 69 4.28 19.19 15.12
CA SER A 69 3.74 19.68 13.84
C SER A 69 2.25 19.39 13.68
N SER A 70 1.39 20.05 14.46
CA SER A 70 -0.06 19.77 14.48
C SER A 70 -0.74 20.07 13.14
N ALA A 71 -0.29 21.07 12.39
CA ALA A 71 -0.86 21.43 11.10
C ALA A 71 -0.61 20.33 10.04
N GLN A 72 0.63 19.83 9.95
CA GLN A 72 0.99 18.76 9.02
C GLN A 72 0.29 17.43 9.39
N LYS A 73 0.17 17.13 10.70
CA LYS A 73 -0.55 15.94 11.17
C LYS A 73 -2.03 15.96 10.84
N ARG A 74 -2.67 17.13 10.79
CA ARG A 74 -4.08 17.24 10.37
C ARG A 74 -4.28 16.93 8.88
N LYS A 75 -3.24 17.08 8.05
CA LYS A 75 -3.28 16.72 6.63
C LYS A 75 -3.19 15.21 6.39
N LEU A 76 -2.89 14.42 7.43
CA LEU A 76 -2.51 13.02 7.31
C LEU A 76 -3.40 12.14 8.17
N SER A 77 -3.85 11.02 7.63
CA SER A 77 -4.51 9.95 8.37
C SER A 77 -3.85 8.61 8.10
N ILE A 78 -3.90 7.72 9.09
CA ILE A 78 -3.34 6.36 8.99
C ILE A 78 -4.42 5.32 9.24
N VAL A 79 -4.42 4.28 8.41
CA VAL A 79 -5.18 3.05 8.59
C VAL A 79 -4.16 1.94 8.84
N THR A 80 -4.07 1.50 10.08
CA THR A 80 -3.13 0.46 10.52
C THR A 80 -3.63 -0.94 10.12
N GLN A 81 -2.74 -1.92 10.09
CA GLN A 81 -3.07 -3.31 9.82
C GLN A 81 -4.07 -3.86 10.86
N GLU A 82 -3.89 -3.54 12.13
CA GLU A 82 -4.80 -3.96 13.18
C GLU A 82 -6.06 -3.08 13.28
N TYR A 83 -7.16 -3.68 13.75
CA TYR A 83 -8.43 -2.96 13.95
C TYR A 83 -8.38 -2.08 15.21
N SER A 84 -7.97 -0.84 15.05
CA SER A 84 -7.87 0.15 16.13
C SER A 84 -9.24 0.82 16.46
N MET A 85 -10.31 0.01 16.57
CA MET A 85 -11.67 0.49 16.86
C MET A 85 -12.26 -0.26 18.06
N ARG A 86 -13.11 0.43 18.83
CA ARG A 86 -13.87 -0.20 19.90
C ARG A 86 -14.88 -1.18 19.32
N GLN A 87 -14.83 -2.41 19.80
CA GLN A 87 -15.62 -3.52 19.27
C GLN A 87 -17.08 -3.51 19.76
N ASP A 88 -17.38 -2.76 20.81
CA ASP A 88 -18.69 -2.61 21.47
C ASP A 88 -19.55 -1.44 20.93
N MET A 89 -18.97 -0.60 20.07
CA MET A 89 -19.64 0.53 19.43
C MET A 89 -20.32 0.12 18.12
N THR A 90 -21.39 0.82 17.76
CA THR A 90 -21.96 0.82 16.40
C THR A 90 -21.07 1.61 15.43
N MET A 91 -21.29 1.46 14.12
CA MET A 91 -20.55 2.27 13.14
C MET A 91 -20.79 3.77 13.32
N ASP A 92 -22.05 4.18 13.57
CA ASP A 92 -22.38 5.58 13.86
C ASP A 92 -21.62 6.12 15.08
N GLU A 93 -21.55 5.36 16.16
CA GLU A 93 -20.81 5.76 17.36
C GLU A 93 -19.30 5.86 17.12
N VAL A 94 -18.72 4.96 16.31
CA VAL A 94 -17.30 5.04 15.92
C VAL A 94 -17.03 6.33 15.14
N MET A 95 -17.90 6.68 14.19
CA MET A 95 -17.76 7.89 13.39
C MET A 95 -17.99 9.15 14.24
N GLU A 96 -19.00 9.14 15.12
CA GLU A 96 -19.24 10.23 16.06
C GLU A 96 -18.08 10.43 17.03
N TYR A 97 -17.54 9.34 17.58
CA TYR A 97 -16.37 9.38 18.46
C TYR A 97 -15.17 10.01 17.75
N GLN A 98 -14.88 9.60 16.51
CA GLN A 98 -13.80 10.17 15.72
C GLN A 98 -13.98 11.68 15.49
N GLY A 99 -15.16 12.11 15.06
CA GLY A 99 -15.43 13.52 14.84
C GLY A 99 -15.29 14.36 16.11
N ARG A 100 -15.73 13.83 17.27
CA ARG A 100 -15.59 14.50 18.57
C ARG A 100 -14.14 14.65 19.01
N LEU A 101 -13.26 13.67 18.74
CA LEU A 101 -11.82 13.76 19.02
C LEU A 101 -11.17 14.95 18.28
N TYR A 102 -11.71 15.33 17.13
CA TYR A 102 -11.24 16.47 16.34
C TYR A 102 -12.08 17.75 16.57
N TYR A 103 -12.89 17.78 17.61
CA TYR A 103 -13.74 18.94 17.97
C TYR A 103 -14.70 19.38 16.87
N MET A 104 -15.14 18.45 16.03
CA MET A 104 -16.07 18.75 14.93
C MET A 104 -17.48 19.04 15.47
N PRO A 105 -18.23 20.03 14.90
CA PRO A 105 -19.62 20.26 15.25
C PRO A 105 -20.51 19.03 14.95
N ARG A 106 -21.44 18.71 15.82
CA ARG A 106 -22.33 17.52 15.68
C ARG A 106 -23.01 17.45 14.30
N LYS A 107 -23.47 18.60 13.77
CA LYS A 107 -24.12 18.67 12.46
C LYS A 107 -23.19 18.24 11.34
N VAL A 108 -21.90 18.63 11.41
CA VAL A 108 -20.87 18.25 10.45
C VAL A 108 -20.55 16.76 10.56
N ILE A 109 -20.39 16.25 11.80
CA ILE A 109 -20.15 14.82 12.05
C ILE A 109 -21.25 13.98 11.39
N ARG A 110 -22.52 14.29 11.67
CA ARG A 110 -23.66 13.54 11.12
C ARG A 110 -23.66 13.52 9.59
N ARG A 111 -23.52 14.68 8.95
CA ARG A 111 -23.47 14.79 7.48
C ARG A 111 -22.32 13.94 6.91
N LYS A 112 -21.10 14.10 7.44
CA LYS A 112 -19.94 13.33 6.99
C LYS A 112 -20.08 11.82 7.25
N THR A 113 -20.69 11.43 8.33
CA THR A 113 -20.97 10.02 8.61
C THR A 113 -21.88 9.44 7.53
N ASP A 114 -22.96 10.14 7.18
CA ASP A 114 -23.87 9.71 6.12
C ASP A 114 -23.13 9.59 4.77
N GLU A 115 -22.42 10.64 4.37
CA GLU A 115 -21.64 10.69 3.12
C GLU A 115 -20.58 9.56 3.04
N LEU A 116 -19.81 9.35 4.11
CA LEU A 116 -18.70 8.38 4.11
C LEU A 116 -19.19 6.92 4.20
N LEU A 117 -20.24 6.66 4.98
CA LEU A 117 -20.82 5.31 5.06
C LEU A 117 -21.52 4.94 3.74
N GLU A 118 -22.18 5.89 3.07
CA GLU A 118 -22.75 5.69 1.74
C GLU A 118 -21.64 5.44 0.70
N PHE A 119 -20.60 6.26 0.70
CA PHE A 119 -19.41 6.09 -0.18
C PHE A 119 -18.78 4.70 -0.06
N ALA A 120 -18.71 4.14 1.15
CA ALA A 120 -18.14 2.82 1.42
C ALA A 120 -19.14 1.66 1.25
N GLY A 121 -20.42 1.94 0.96
CA GLY A 121 -21.50 0.94 0.89
C GLY A 121 -21.82 0.33 2.26
N LEU A 122 -21.74 1.12 3.32
CA LEU A 122 -21.96 0.69 4.70
C LEU A 122 -23.20 1.32 5.35
N ILE A 123 -23.91 2.20 4.65
CA ILE A 123 -25.00 3.01 5.22
C ILE A 123 -26.12 2.15 5.83
N ASP A 124 -26.50 1.05 5.18
CA ASP A 124 -27.56 0.15 5.67
C ASP A 124 -27.16 -0.61 6.94
N TYR A 125 -25.89 -0.64 7.24
CA TYR A 125 -25.33 -1.35 8.39
C TYR A 125 -24.92 -0.42 9.54
N ARG A 126 -25.18 0.88 9.45
CA ARG A 126 -24.71 1.93 10.35
C ARG A 126 -24.95 1.67 11.84
N ARG A 127 -26.04 0.96 12.17
CA ARG A 127 -26.40 0.60 13.56
C ARG A 127 -25.83 -0.74 14.01
N ARG A 128 -25.11 -1.47 13.16
CA ARG A 128 -24.45 -2.72 13.57
C ARG A 128 -23.24 -2.43 14.45
N ILE A 129 -23.10 -3.25 15.48
CA ILE A 129 -21.95 -3.21 16.40
C ILE A 129 -20.71 -3.75 15.67
N VAL A 130 -19.54 -3.10 15.85
CA VAL A 130 -18.28 -3.39 15.15
C VAL A 130 -17.86 -4.86 15.27
N ARG A 131 -18.02 -5.50 16.43
CA ARG A 131 -17.68 -6.91 16.61
C ARG A 131 -18.43 -7.85 15.65
N HIS A 132 -19.63 -7.48 15.18
CA HIS A 132 -20.48 -8.27 14.29
C HIS A 132 -20.26 -7.98 12.79
N LEU A 133 -19.30 -7.12 12.46
CA LEU A 133 -18.93 -6.81 11.09
C LEU A 133 -17.96 -7.83 10.53
N SER A 134 -18.04 -8.09 9.22
CA SER A 134 -17.00 -8.83 8.50
C SER A 134 -15.66 -8.08 8.52
N GLY A 135 -14.55 -8.76 8.27
CA GLY A 135 -13.23 -8.13 8.18
C GLY A 135 -13.19 -7.01 7.15
N GLY A 136 -13.78 -7.23 5.97
CA GLY A 136 -13.88 -6.21 4.92
C GLY A 136 -14.72 -5.00 5.34
N MET A 137 -15.85 -5.18 6.03
CA MET A 137 -16.64 -4.08 6.57
C MET A 137 -15.89 -3.28 7.64
N LYS A 138 -15.17 -3.97 8.53
CA LYS A 138 -14.32 -3.31 9.53
C LYS A 138 -13.24 -2.45 8.86
N ARG A 139 -12.61 -2.95 7.82
CA ARG A 139 -11.57 -2.22 7.09
C ARG A 139 -12.13 -1.00 6.35
N LYS A 140 -13.27 -1.15 5.68
CA LYS A 140 -13.99 -0.03 5.05
C LYS A 140 -14.36 1.04 6.09
N LEU A 141 -14.84 0.65 7.27
CA LEU A 141 -15.15 1.58 8.36
C LEU A 141 -13.91 2.31 8.89
N MET A 142 -12.73 1.64 8.97
CA MET A 142 -11.47 2.31 9.32
C MET A 142 -11.10 3.40 8.31
N ILE A 143 -11.32 3.14 7.02
CA ILE A 143 -11.10 4.14 5.97
C ILE A 143 -12.09 5.31 6.13
N CYS A 144 -13.39 5.05 6.33
CA CYS A 144 -14.37 6.10 6.61
C CYS A 144 -13.95 6.96 7.82
N ARG A 145 -13.52 6.31 8.91
CA ARG A 145 -13.02 7.00 10.09
C ARG A 145 -11.80 7.88 9.77
N ALA A 146 -10.87 7.39 8.97
CA ALA A 146 -9.69 8.14 8.57
C ALA A 146 -10.04 9.37 7.72
N LEU A 147 -11.10 9.28 6.91
CA LEU A 147 -11.61 10.36 6.05
C LEU A 147 -12.41 11.44 6.78
N MET A 148 -12.82 11.23 8.04
CA MET A 148 -13.64 12.20 8.79
C MET A 148 -13.03 13.61 8.87
N THR A 149 -11.71 13.71 8.82
CA THR A 149 -10.97 14.96 8.96
C THR A 149 -10.53 15.59 7.64
N ASP A 150 -11.03 15.09 6.50
CA ASP A 150 -10.61 15.51 5.15
C ASP A 150 -9.09 15.52 4.96
N PRO A 151 -8.40 14.40 5.19
CA PRO A 151 -6.96 14.37 5.05
C PRO A 151 -6.56 14.50 3.57
N GLY A 152 -5.50 15.27 3.30
CA GLY A 152 -4.87 15.31 1.98
C GLY A 152 -3.98 14.09 1.70
N ILE A 153 -3.63 13.33 2.75
CA ILE A 153 -2.73 12.17 2.71
C ILE A 153 -3.31 11.04 3.53
N ILE A 154 -3.40 9.85 2.95
CA ILE A 154 -3.81 8.63 3.66
C ILE A 154 -2.70 7.59 3.57
N LEU A 155 -2.30 7.08 4.72
CA LEU A 155 -1.36 5.97 4.86
C LEU A 155 -2.16 4.69 5.13
N LEU A 156 -1.95 3.68 4.30
CA LEU A 156 -2.62 2.39 4.39
C LEU A 156 -1.59 1.29 4.63
N ASP A 157 -1.58 0.72 5.83
CA ASP A 157 -0.67 -0.37 6.16
C ASP A 157 -1.39 -1.71 5.96
N GLU A 158 -1.04 -2.40 4.87
CA GLU A 158 -1.62 -3.69 4.45
C GLU A 158 -3.16 -3.72 4.47
N PRO A 159 -3.85 -2.82 3.74
CA PRO A 159 -5.30 -2.63 3.88
C PRO A 159 -6.14 -3.85 3.48
N THR A 160 -5.61 -4.76 2.67
CA THR A 160 -6.32 -5.95 2.17
C THR A 160 -5.84 -7.26 2.78
N ALA A 161 -4.92 -7.19 3.75
CA ALA A 161 -4.40 -8.39 4.42
C ALA A 161 -5.55 -9.23 5.03
N GLY A 162 -5.53 -10.54 4.75
CA GLY A 162 -6.53 -11.48 5.25
C GLY A 162 -7.92 -11.38 4.60
N MET A 163 -8.07 -10.61 3.51
CA MET A 163 -9.31 -10.57 2.74
C MET A 163 -9.35 -11.67 1.67
N ASP A 164 -10.55 -12.21 1.43
CA ASP A 164 -10.81 -13.00 0.23
C ASP A 164 -10.72 -12.15 -1.05
N ALA A 165 -10.67 -12.80 -2.21
CA ALA A 165 -10.50 -12.13 -3.50
C ALA A 165 -11.63 -11.14 -3.83
N PHE A 166 -12.87 -11.45 -3.42
CA PHE A 166 -14.02 -10.57 -3.66
C PHE A 166 -13.96 -9.30 -2.81
N ALA A 167 -13.74 -9.46 -1.51
CA ALA A 167 -13.58 -8.33 -0.58
C ALA A 167 -12.39 -7.44 -0.97
N ARG A 168 -11.29 -8.04 -1.44
CA ARG A 168 -10.10 -7.32 -1.93
C ARG A 168 -10.45 -6.45 -3.14
N ARG A 169 -11.15 -6.97 -4.14
CA ARG A 169 -11.59 -6.21 -5.32
C ARG A 169 -12.49 -5.03 -4.92
N GLN A 170 -13.44 -5.24 -4.02
CA GLN A 170 -14.29 -4.15 -3.51
C GLN A 170 -13.46 -3.07 -2.79
N MET A 171 -12.41 -3.46 -2.06
CA MET A 171 -11.49 -2.52 -1.43
C MET A 171 -10.71 -1.72 -2.48
N TRP A 172 -10.20 -2.35 -3.52
CA TRP A 172 -9.51 -1.69 -4.63
C TRP A 172 -10.42 -0.65 -5.32
N GLU A 173 -11.68 -0.98 -5.55
CA GLU A 173 -12.65 -0.02 -6.11
C GLU A 173 -12.84 1.20 -5.20
N LEU A 174 -12.94 0.98 -3.88
CA LEU A 174 -13.04 2.05 -2.90
C LEU A 174 -11.79 2.95 -2.93
N LEU A 175 -10.59 2.36 -2.94
CA LEU A 175 -9.33 3.09 -2.97
C LEU A 175 -9.15 3.88 -4.28
N ARG A 176 -9.54 3.33 -5.43
CA ARG A 176 -9.55 4.06 -6.71
C ARG A 176 -10.49 5.26 -6.70
N LYS A 177 -11.66 5.15 -6.05
CA LYS A 177 -12.57 6.29 -5.87
C LYS A 177 -11.94 7.40 -5.03
N LEU A 178 -11.14 7.06 -4.00
CA LEU A 178 -10.41 8.03 -3.19
C LEU A 178 -9.30 8.74 -3.99
N GLN A 179 -8.54 8.00 -4.79
CA GLN A 179 -7.51 8.59 -5.65
C GLN A 179 -8.08 9.68 -6.57
N ARG A 180 -9.29 9.45 -7.13
CA ARG A 180 -9.96 10.44 -8.00
C ARG A 180 -10.33 11.74 -7.28
N GLN A 181 -10.31 11.77 -5.95
CA GLN A 181 -10.52 12.97 -5.14
C GLN A 181 -9.22 13.75 -4.86
N ASN A 182 -8.14 13.43 -5.56
CA ASN A 182 -6.81 14.05 -5.41
C ASN A 182 -6.19 13.86 -4.02
N ILE A 183 -6.57 12.79 -3.33
CA ILE A 183 -5.94 12.39 -2.06
C ILE A 183 -4.66 11.61 -2.38
N THR A 184 -3.56 11.99 -1.74
CA THR A 184 -2.30 11.22 -1.82
C THR A 184 -2.45 9.96 -0.99
N ILE A 185 -2.21 8.80 -1.60
CA ILE A 185 -2.35 7.51 -0.93
C ILE A 185 -0.99 6.81 -0.90
N ILE A 186 -0.54 6.43 0.28
CA ILE A 186 0.65 5.57 0.45
C ILE A 186 0.19 4.23 0.97
N LEU A 187 0.44 3.20 0.18
CA LEU A 187 0.06 1.83 0.45
C LEU A 187 1.29 1.00 0.78
N THR A 188 1.27 0.27 1.90
CA THR A 188 2.18 -0.87 2.07
C THR A 188 1.44 -2.15 1.76
N THR A 189 2.07 -3.04 1.02
CA THR A 189 1.52 -4.35 0.74
C THR A 189 2.63 -5.37 0.46
N HIS A 190 2.32 -6.63 0.70
CA HIS A 190 3.09 -7.77 0.19
C HIS A 190 2.38 -8.46 -0.99
N TYR A 191 1.15 -8.02 -1.31
CA TYR A 191 0.42 -8.45 -2.51
C TYR A 191 0.82 -7.58 -3.70
N ILE A 192 1.69 -8.08 -4.55
CA ILE A 192 2.26 -7.31 -5.68
C ILE A 192 1.18 -6.97 -6.70
N GLU A 193 0.19 -7.86 -6.90
CA GLU A 193 -0.99 -7.60 -7.74
C GLU A 193 -1.76 -6.34 -7.32
N GLU A 194 -1.84 -6.07 -6.00
CA GLU A 194 -2.52 -4.88 -5.48
C GLU A 194 -1.80 -3.61 -5.92
N ALA A 195 -0.48 -3.61 -5.83
CA ALA A 195 0.33 -2.48 -6.23
C ALA A 195 0.32 -2.28 -7.76
N GLU A 196 0.38 -3.36 -8.54
CA GLU A 196 0.24 -3.32 -10.00
C GLU A 196 -1.12 -2.73 -10.41
N ALA A 197 -2.19 -3.10 -9.69
CA ALA A 197 -3.55 -2.66 -10.01
C ALA A 197 -3.84 -1.21 -9.60
N LEU A 198 -3.21 -0.69 -8.53
CA LEU A 198 -3.63 0.56 -7.89
C LEU A 198 -2.61 1.68 -7.98
N CYS A 199 -1.30 1.37 -7.98
CA CYS A 199 -0.28 2.38 -7.76
C CYS A 199 0.19 3.03 -9.06
N ASP A 200 0.37 4.34 -9.02
CA ASP A 200 1.01 5.11 -10.11
C ASP A 200 2.52 4.82 -10.16
N ARG A 201 3.16 4.77 -8.99
CA ARG A 201 4.54 4.37 -8.80
C ARG A 201 4.68 3.45 -7.60
N VAL A 202 5.71 2.62 -7.65
CA VAL A 202 6.05 1.70 -6.56
C VAL A 202 7.52 1.81 -6.19
N ALA A 203 7.80 1.60 -4.91
CA ALA A 203 9.16 1.43 -4.39
C ALA A 203 9.35 0.01 -3.89
N PHE A 204 10.41 -0.66 -4.32
CA PHE A 204 10.82 -1.93 -3.76
C PHE A 204 11.77 -1.70 -2.59
N LEU A 205 11.38 -2.20 -1.41
CA LEU A 205 12.19 -2.17 -0.20
C LEU A 205 12.77 -3.56 0.09
N HIS A 206 14.05 -3.61 0.39
CA HIS A 206 14.74 -4.82 0.82
C HIS A 206 15.69 -4.53 1.97
N LYS A 207 15.51 -5.23 3.11
CA LYS A 207 16.36 -5.06 4.31
C LYS A 207 16.58 -3.59 4.71
N GLY A 208 15.50 -2.81 4.73
CA GLY A 208 15.50 -1.40 5.11
C GLY A 208 15.99 -0.42 4.04
N LYS A 209 16.40 -0.89 2.87
CA LYS A 209 16.93 -0.06 1.78
C LYS A 209 15.97 0.01 0.59
N LEU A 210 16.02 1.15 -0.09
CA LEU A 210 15.34 1.35 -1.36
C LEU A 210 16.14 0.67 -2.47
N ASP A 211 15.49 -0.23 -3.23
CA ASP A 211 16.10 -0.86 -4.41
C ASP A 211 15.80 -0.08 -5.68
N VAL A 212 14.53 0.20 -5.92
CA VAL A 212 14.06 0.90 -7.12
C VAL A 212 12.77 1.64 -6.84
N VAL A 213 12.54 2.74 -7.57
CA VAL A 213 11.26 3.45 -7.66
C VAL A 213 10.94 3.68 -9.11
N ASP A 214 9.80 3.16 -9.57
CA ASP A 214 9.30 3.42 -10.93
C ASP A 214 7.80 3.10 -11.02
N THR A 215 7.21 3.33 -12.20
CA THR A 215 5.85 2.86 -12.49
C THR A 215 5.83 1.33 -12.61
N PRO A 216 4.73 0.66 -12.24
CA PRO A 216 4.59 -0.78 -12.46
C PRO A 216 4.89 -1.18 -13.91
N SER A 217 4.39 -0.42 -14.88
CA SER A 217 4.61 -0.66 -16.30
C SER A 217 6.09 -0.63 -16.71
N ASN A 218 6.86 0.35 -16.23
CA ASN A 218 8.29 0.46 -16.54
C ASN A 218 9.08 -0.72 -15.93
N LEU A 219 8.76 -1.11 -14.70
CA LEU A 219 9.40 -2.25 -14.04
C LEU A 219 9.13 -3.55 -14.80
N ILE A 220 7.88 -3.78 -15.23
CA ILE A 220 7.52 -4.93 -16.07
C ILE A 220 8.29 -4.90 -17.39
N LEU A 221 8.27 -3.77 -18.09
CA LEU A 221 8.95 -3.62 -19.38
C LEU A 221 10.47 -3.78 -19.29
N SER A 222 11.08 -3.51 -18.13
CA SER A 222 12.52 -3.71 -17.93
C SER A 222 12.96 -5.18 -18.03
N LEU A 223 12.05 -6.13 -17.81
CA LEU A 223 12.28 -7.56 -18.02
C LEU A 223 11.90 -8.01 -19.43
N GLY A 224 10.81 -7.47 -19.97
CA GLY A 224 10.18 -7.87 -21.21
C GLY A 224 8.66 -7.95 -21.06
N LYS A 225 7.94 -8.02 -22.19
CA LYS A 225 6.47 -8.04 -22.20
C LYS A 225 5.87 -9.42 -21.97
N TYR A 226 6.64 -10.47 -22.26
CA TYR A 226 6.20 -11.86 -22.22
C TYR A 226 7.18 -12.69 -21.43
N ALA A 227 6.64 -13.69 -20.74
CA ALA A 227 7.40 -14.69 -20.03
C ALA A 227 7.01 -16.08 -20.51
N VAL A 228 8.00 -16.96 -20.65
CA VAL A 228 7.80 -18.39 -20.81
C VAL A 228 8.25 -19.04 -19.52
N ASP A 229 7.30 -19.67 -18.83
CA ASP A 229 7.57 -20.44 -17.63
C ASP A 229 7.82 -21.89 -18.03
N GLU A 230 8.96 -22.40 -17.68
CA GLU A 230 9.43 -23.76 -17.96
C GLU A 230 9.60 -24.53 -16.64
N ALA A 231 9.02 -25.72 -16.56
CA ALA A 231 9.27 -26.64 -15.45
C ALA A 231 10.60 -27.37 -15.69
N THR A 232 11.53 -27.22 -14.76
CA THR A 232 12.84 -27.89 -14.79
C THR A 232 12.99 -28.78 -13.54
N ASP A 233 13.97 -29.67 -13.54
CA ASP A 233 14.29 -30.52 -12.37
C ASP A 233 14.65 -29.68 -11.11
N GLU A 234 15.14 -28.45 -11.33
CA GLU A 234 15.49 -27.50 -10.26
C GLU A 234 14.30 -26.63 -9.81
N GLY A 235 13.12 -26.78 -10.44
CA GLY A 235 11.90 -26.01 -10.21
C GLY A 235 11.45 -25.21 -11.43
N GLN A 236 10.55 -24.26 -11.23
CA GLN A 236 10.04 -23.40 -12.30
C GLN A 236 11.06 -22.30 -12.63
N LYS A 237 11.35 -22.14 -13.91
CA LYS A 237 12.23 -21.07 -14.46
C LYS A 237 11.45 -20.19 -15.42
N SER A 238 11.54 -18.88 -15.28
CA SER A 238 10.89 -17.92 -16.18
C SER A 238 11.93 -17.27 -17.10
N HIS A 239 11.64 -17.26 -18.39
CA HIS A 239 12.43 -16.60 -19.43
C HIS A 239 11.64 -15.40 -19.98
N PHE A 240 12.27 -14.22 -20.07
CA PHE A 240 11.60 -12.97 -20.42
C PHE A 240 11.93 -12.51 -21.82
N PHE A 241 10.92 -12.02 -22.55
CA PHE A 241 11.02 -11.61 -23.95
C PHE A 241 10.36 -10.26 -24.20
N SER A 242 10.97 -9.46 -25.07
CA SER A 242 10.45 -8.13 -25.43
C SER A 242 9.16 -8.20 -26.27
N ASP A 243 8.99 -9.25 -27.06
CA ASP A 243 7.86 -9.44 -27.95
C ASP A 243 7.35 -10.90 -27.95
N ARG A 244 6.12 -11.07 -28.45
CA ARG A 244 5.43 -12.36 -28.42
C ARG A 244 6.06 -13.39 -29.34
N ARG A 245 6.62 -12.95 -30.48
CA ARG A 245 7.19 -13.86 -31.49
C ARG A 245 8.42 -14.57 -30.94
N SER A 246 9.34 -13.80 -30.37
CA SER A 246 10.53 -14.35 -29.70
C SER A 246 10.18 -15.33 -28.58
N ALA A 247 9.10 -15.06 -27.82
CA ALA A 247 8.63 -15.97 -26.78
C ALA A 247 8.04 -17.27 -27.34
N ILE A 248 7.34 -17.19 -28.48
CA ILE A 248 6.81 -18.38 -29.17
C ILE A 248 7.96 -19.17 -29.81
N ASP A 249 8.89 -18.52 -30.50
CA ASP A 249 10.03 -19.17 -31.11
C ASP A 249 10.87 -19.95 -30.07
N TYR A 250 11.00 -19.40 -28.86
CA TYR A 250 11.64 -20.08 -27.74
C TYR A 250 10.82 -21.31 -27.29
N LEU A 251 9.50 -21.14 -27.10
CA LEU A 251 8.60 -22.21 -26.66
C LEU A 251 8.59 -23.39 -27.67
N ASP A 252 8.55 -23.09 -28.97
CA ASP A 252 8.55 -24.07 -30.06
C ASP A 252 9.92 -24.80 -30.18
N GLY A 253 10.98 -24.20 -29.65
CA GLY A 253 12.32 -24.79 -29.61
C GLY A 253 12.60 -25.70 -28.41
N LEU A 254 11.66 -25.77 -27.43
CA LEU A 254 11.79 -26.66 -26.27
C LEU A 254 11.55 -28.12 -26.68
N ASP A 255 11.99 -29.03 -25.82
CA ASP A 255 11.67 -30.46 -25.97
C ASP A 255 10.14 -30.64 -26.01
N PRO A 256 9.60 -31.46 -26.95
CA PRO A 256 8.15 -31.73 -27.02
C PRO A 256 7.50 -32.20 -25.72
N ASP A 257 8.28 -32.86 -24.86
CA ASP A 257 7.83 -33.33 -23.53
C ASP A 257 8.02 -32.28 -22.44
N ALA A 258 8.62 -31.11 -22.72
CA ALA A 258 8.81 -30.05 -21.75
C ALA A 258 7.47 -29.41 -21.37
N THR A 259 7.25 -29.26 -20.06
CA THR A 259 6.08 -28.51 -19.55
C THR A 259 6.42 -27.03 -19.51
N ALA A 260 5.88 -26.27 -20.45
CA ALA A 260 6.10 -24.82 -20.50
C ALA A 260 4.82 -24.05 -20.85
N SER A 261 4.74 -22.77 -20.44
CA SER A 261 3.59 -21.92 -20.73
C SER A 261 4.00 -20.47 -21.01
N LEU A 262 3.34 -19.87 -22.01
CA LEU A 262 3.52 -18.46 -22.38
C LEU A 262 2.50 -17.59 -21.65
N ARG A 263 2.97 -16.56 -21.00
CA ARG A 263 2.13 -15.55 -20.33
C ARG A 263 2.66 -14.12 -20.50
N ARG A 264 1.93 -13.14 -20.02
CA ARG A 264 2.45 -11.77 -19.87
C ARG A 264 3.33 -11.68 -18.61
N THR A 265 4.38 -10.87 -18.70
CA THR A 265 5.20 -10.49 -17.55
C THR A 265 4.37 -9.65 -16.58
N THR A 266 4.56 -9.84 -15.29
CA THR A 266 3.88 -9.15 -14.18
C THR A 266 4.86 -8.33 -13.34
N LEU A 267 4.33 -7.48 -12.48
CA LEU A 267 5.15 -6.77 -11.48
C LEU A 267 5.80 -7.74 -10.48
N GLU A 268 5.17 -8.89 -10.23
CA GLU A 268 5.73 -9.94 -9.37
C GLU A 268 7.03 -10.51 -9.95
N ASP A 269 7.08 -10.74 -11.25
CA ASP A 269 8.31 -11.16 -11.93
C ASP A 269 9.44 -10.15 -11.72
N ALA A 270 9.13 -8.85 -11.90
CA ALA A 270 10.10 -7.78 -11.69
C ALA A 270 10.59 -7.72 -10.24
N PHE A 271 9.71 -7.98 -9.28
CA PHE A 271 10.06 -8.02 -7.87
C PHE A 271 10.94 -9.23 -7.54
N VAL A 272 10.57 -10.42 -8.01
CA VAL A 272 11.31 -11.67 -7.75
C VAL A 272 12.69 -11.62 -8.38
N GLU A 273 12.83 -11.17 -9.63
CA GLU A 273 14.11 -11.04 -10.30
C GLU A 273 15.06 -10.07 -9.58
N ARG A 274 14.56 -8.92 -9.13
CA ARG A 274 15.38 -7.93 -8.44
C ARG A 274 15.77 -8.35 -7.02
N ILE A 275 14.82 -8.85 -6.25
CA ILE A 275 15.02 -9.18 -4.83
C ILE A 275 15.58 -10.60 -4.69
N GLY A 276 15.08 -11.57 -5.48
CA GLY A 276 15.52 -12.96 -5.45
C GLY A 276 16.99 -13.13 -5.83
N ASN A 277 17.47 -12.42 -6.83
CA ASN A 277 18.88 -12.44 -7.24
C ASN A 277 19.84 -11.85 -6.19
N ARG A 278 19.35 -11.00 -5.27
CA ARG A 278 20.13 -10.49 -4.13
C ARG A 278 20.17 -11.41 -2.92
N ILE A 279 19.21 -12.34 -2.82
CA ILE A 279 19.19 -13.35 -1.75
C ILE A 279 20.17 -14.50 -2.07
N ARG A 280 20.41 -14.77 -3.36
CA ARG A 280 21.32 -15.82 -3.84
C ARG A 280 22.81 -15.39 -3.90
N ARG A 281 23.10 -14.11 -3.70
CA ARG A 281 24.46 -13.54 -3.55
C ARG A 281 24.76 -13.23 -2.07
#